data_8eb512f2494879c52104e2d0029ae5bb
#
_entry.id   8eb512f2494879c52104e2d0029ae5bb
#
_cell.length_a   1.000
_cell.length_b   1.000
_cell.length_c   1.000
_cell.angle_alpha   90.00
_cell.angle_beta   90.00
_cell.angle_gamma   90.00
#
_symmetry.space_group_name_H-M   'P 1'
#
loop_
_entity.id
_entity.type
_entity.pdbx_description
1 polymer ?
#
loop_
_entity_poly.entity_id
_entity_poly.type
_entity_poly.pdbx_seq_one_letter_code
_entity_poly.pdbx_strand_id
1 'polypeptide(L)'
;QYIKKRDDWEFVRVYTDEGITGTSTKHREGFNAMVADALAGKIDLIVTKSVSRFARNTVDSLVTVRKLKEHHVEIYFEKENIYTFDSKGELLITIMSSLAQEESRSISENVTWGQRKRFSDGKVSMPYKHFLGYERGKDGVPVINENEAEVVRLIYKMFLQGKTGNGICKQLDSMNIPTPSGKSKWNRSTVMSILQNEKYKGDALLQKKFTTDFLTQKQKVNEGEVPQYYVEDSHPAIINDIDFDMVQAEIVRRQVLGYSYSGTSIFASKLICGDCGGFYGQKVWHSNDAYRKVILLSLIHISEPTRLRR
;
A
#
# COMPACT_ATOMS: atom_id res chain seq x y z
N GLN A 1 -32.99 31.91 27.45
CA GLN A 1 -34.42 32.29 27.58
C GLN A 1 -35.36 31.25 27.01
N TYR A 2 -35.04 30.56 25.87
CA TYR A 2 -35.93 29.56 25.22
C TYR A 2 -36.08 28.32 26.11
N ILE A 3 -35.02 27.74 26.64
CA ILE A 3 -35.03 26.54 27.50
C ILE A 3 -35.74 26.86 28.82
N LYS A 4 -35.52 28.01 29.41
CA LYS A 4 -36.13 28.46 30.69
C LYS A 4 -37.64 28.68 30.61
N LYS A 5 -38.25 28.68 29.44
CA LYS A 5 -39.71 28.78 29.25
C LYS A 5 -40.44 27.43 29.23
N ARG A 6 -39.68 26.33 29.30
CA ARG A 6 -40.20 24.98 29.33
C ARG A 6 -40.06 24.41 30.74
N ASP A 7 -41.10 24.02 31.36
CA ASP A 7 -41.16 23.52 32.73
C ASP A 7 -40.58 22.10 32.87
N ASP A 8 -40.43 21.40 31.71
CA ASP A 8 -39.92 20.04 31.60
C ASP A 8 -38.43 19.98 31.29
N TRP A 9 -37.73 21.13 31.13
CA TRP A 9 -36.34 21.18 30.76
C TRP A 9 -35.47 21.85 31.85
N GLU A 10 -34.38 21.19 32.25
CA GLU A 10 -33.35 21.76 33.09
C GLU A 10 -32.17 22.29 32.24
N PHE A 11 -31.78 23.51 32.50
CA PHE A 11 -30.68 24.14 31.77
C PHE A 11 -29.32 23.74 32.35
N VAL A 12 -28.49 23.00 31.60
CA VAL A 12 -27.16 22.57 31.99
C VAL A 12 -26.11 23.61 31.60
N ARG A 13 -25.89 23.84 30.30
CA ARG A 13 -24.82 24.72 29.81
C ARG A 13 -25.06 25.17 28.35
N VAL A 14 -24.40 26.27 27.96
CA VAL A 14 -24.27 26.67 26.54
C VAL A 14 -22.86 26.31 26.06
N TYR A 15 -22.76 25.68 24.91
CA TYR A 15 -21.50 25.37 24.22
C TYR A 15 -21.42 26.21 22.96
N THR A 16 -20.31 26.94 22.79
CA THR A 16 -20.09 27.86 21.67
C THR A 16 -18.74 27.63 21.03
N ASP A 17 -18.68 27.68 19.71
CA ASP A 17 -17.45 27.72 18.92
C ASP A 17 -17.40 29.08 18.25
N GLU A 18 -16.55 29.99 18.70
CA GLU A 18 -16.42 31.35 18.14
C GLU A 18 -15.39 31.35 16.99
N GLY A 19 -15.79 31.97 15.83
CA GLY A 19 -14.86 32.40 14.78
C GLY A 19 -14.21 31.27 13.93
N ILE A 20 -14.60 30.02 14.09
CA ILE A 20 -13.96 28.91 13.37
C ILE A 20 -14.63 28.70 12.00
N THR A 21 -13.94 29.13 10.94
CA THR A 21 -14.23 28.68 9.57
C THR A 21 -13.65 27.27 9.40
N GLY A 22 -14.44 26.24 9.61
CA GLY A 22 -13.87 24.89 9.63
C GLY A 22 -14.69 23.85 8.92
N THR A 23 -14.04 23.15 8.02
CA THR A 23 -14.47 21.89 7.41
C THR A 23 -14.13 20.66 8.28
N SER A 24 -13.46 20.84 9.43
CA SER A 24 -13.02 19.76 10.31
C SER A 24 -13.53 19.94 11.74
N THR A 25 -14.05 18.87 12.35
CA THR A 25 -14.50 18.81 13.75
C THR A 25 -13.34 18.92 14.75
N LYS A 26 -12.08 18.70 14.33
CA LYS A 26 -10.89 18.70 15.21
C LYS A 26 -10.63 20.02 15.95
N HIS A 27 -11.13 21.14 15.46
CA HIS A 27 -10.92 22.46 16.05
C HIS A 27 -12.19 23.04 16.71
N ARG A 28 -13.23 22.23 16.93
CA ARG A 28 -14.49 22.64 17.55
C ARG A 28 -14.50 22.22 19.03
N GLU A 29 -13.77 22.96 19.85
CA GLU A 29 -13.62 22.63 21.27
C GLU A 29 -14.93 22.62 22.03
N GLY A 30 -15.81 23.61 21.77
CA GLY A 30 -17.14 23.68 22.39
C GLY A 30 -18.04 22.51 21.96
N PHE A 31 -18.05 22.16 20.68
CA PHE A 31 -18.82 21.02 20.18
C PHE A 31 -18.30 19.68 20.74
N ASN A 32 -17.00 19.51 20.78
CA ASN A 32 -16.40 18.29 21.33
C ASN A 32 -16.64 18.13 22.83
N ALA A 33 -16.59 19.24 23.60
CA ALA A 33 -16.93 19.26 25.00
C ALA A 33 -18.42 18.92 25.23
N MET A 34 -19.33 19.45 24.41
CA MET A 34 -20.76 19.11 24.44
C MET A 34 -20.98 17.60 24.23
N VAL A 35 -20.35 17.04 23.20
CA VAL A 35 -20.47 15.58 22.92
C VAL A 35 -19.88 14.75 24.07
N ALA A 36 -18.75 15.16 24.64
CA ALA A 36 -18.13 14.46 25.78
C ALA A 36 -19.04 14.48 27.02
N ASP A 37 -19.63 15.63 27.35
CA ASP A 37 -20.55 15.74 28.48
C ASP A 37 -21.85 14.96 28.26
N ALA A 38 -22.37 14.92 27.03
CA ALA A 38 -23.53 14.11 26.67
C ALA A 38 -23.23 12.60 26.82
N LEU A 39 -22.08 12.13 26.33
CA LEU A 39 -21.66 10.73 26.46
C LEU A 39 -21.35 10.34 27.93
N ALA A 40 -21.02 11.30 28.76
CA ALA A 40 -20.84 11.09 30.20
C ALA A 40 -22.15 11.08 30.99
N GLY A 41 -23.31 11.17 30.29
CA GLY A 41 -24.63 11.14 30.92
C GLY A 41 -25.02 12.43 31.67
N LYS A 42 -24.36 13.57 31.36
CA LYS A 42 -24.68 14.86 31.98
C LYS A 42 -25.75 15.63 31.22
N ILE A 43 -26.07 15.20 29.99
CA ILE A 43 -26.99 15.86 29.07
C ILE A 43 -27.85 14.80 28.44
N ASP A 44 -29.20 14.96 28.55
CA ASP A 44 -30.19 14.08 27.95
C ASP A 44 -30.73 14.66 26.64
N LEU A 45 -30.73 16.01 26.53
CA LEU A 45 -31.23 16.72 25.36
C LEU A 45 -30.26 17.83 24.90
N ILE A 46 -29.93 17.82 23.62
CA ILE A 46 -29.17 18.87 22.96
C ILE A 46 -30.13 19.69 22.12
N VAL A 47 -30.20 21.00 22.38
CA VAL A 47 -30.97 21.93 21.55
C VAL A 47 -30.02 22.72 20.64
N THR A 48 -30.26 22.63 19.35
CA THR A 48 -29.48 23.35 18.34
C THR A 48 -30.41 24.09 17.36
N LYS A 49 -29.90 25.20 16.82
CA LYS A 49 -30.72 26.05 15.95
C LYS A 49 -31.14 25.39 14.64
N SER A 50 -30.25 24.55 14.08
CA SER A 50 -30.53 23.83 12.82
C SER A 50 -29.53 22.68 12.62
N VAL A 51 -29.88 21.74 11.75
CA VAL A 51 -28.99 20.65 11.29
C VAL A 51 -27.68 21.19 10.76
N SER A 52 -27.70 22.25 9.95
CA SER A 52 -26.51 22.89 9.37
C SER A 52 -25.60 23.58 10.40
N ARG A 53 -26.14 23.92 11.57
CA ARG A 53 -25.35 24.49 12.69
C ARG A 53 -24.77 23.42 13.59
N PHE A 54 -25.47 22.32 13.73
CA PHE A 54 -24.99 21.16 14.49
C PHE A 54 -23.72 20.62 13.87
N ALA A 55 -23.70 20.44 12.54
CA ALA A 55 -22.53 19.96 11.87
C ALA A 55 -22.43 20.47 10.43
N ARG A 56 -21.20 20.77 10.03
CA ARG A 56 -20.87 21.33 8.70
C ARG A 56 -20.47 20.26 7.68
N ASN A 57 -20.13 19.06 8.16
CA ASN A 57 -19.82 17.89 7.34
C ASN A 57 -20.89 16.82 7.62
N THR A 58 -21.49 16.32 6.57
CA THR A 58 -22.60 15.36 6.64
C THR A 58 -22.19 14.04 7.28
N VAL A 59 -20.97 13.57 7.02
CA VAL A 59 -20.43 12.31 7.55
C VAL A 59 -20.20 12.42 9.05
N ASP A 60 -19.49 13.47 9.50
CA ASP A 60 -19.20 13.70 10.93
C ASP A 60 -20.50 13.92 11.73
N SER A 61 -21.47 14.61 11.12
CA SER A 61 -22.80 14.82 11.68
C SER A 61 -23.50 13.53 11.96
N LEU A 62 -23.57 12.69 10.95
CA LEU A 62 -24.25 11.39 11.02
C LEU A 62 -23.65 10.49 12.08
N VAL A 63 -22.31 10.40 12.13
CA VAL A 63 -21.59 9.60 13.13
C VAL A 63 -21.91 10.12 14.54
N THR A 64 -21.89 11.45 14.72
CA THR A 64 -22.17 12.06 16.04
C THR A 64 -23.63 11.85 16.46
N VAL A 65 -24.59 12.07 15.56
CA VAL A 65 -26.03 11.84 15.85
C VAL A 65 -26.29 10.40 16.23
N ARG A 66 -25.73 9.43 15.48
CA ARG A 66 -25.88 8.00 15.81
C ARG A 66 -25.28 7.66 17.18
N LYS A 67 -24.08 8.14 17.45
CA LYS A 67 -23.40 7.92 18.72
C LYS A 67 -24.19 8.49 19.91
N LEU A 68 -24.75 9.70 19.78
CA LEU A 68 -25.59 10.31 20.81
C LEU A 68 -26.90 9.51 20.98
N LYS A 69 -27.51 9.06 19.89
CA LYS A 69 -28.70 8.22 19.94
C LYS A 69 -28.46 6.87 20.63
N GLU A 70 -27.33 6.22 20.41
CA GLU A 70 -26.92 4.99 21.09
C GLU A 70 -26.77 5.17 22.62
N HIS A 71 -26.44 6.39 23.04
CA HIS A 71 -26.34 6.77 24.47
C HIS A 71 -27.64 7.42 25.01
N HIS A 72 -28.74 7.29 24.30
CA HIS A 72 -30.06 7.85 24.69
C HIS A 72 -30.05 9.38 24.85
N VAL A 73 -29.15 10.10 24.14
CA VAL A 73 -29.16 11.57 24.10
C VAL A 73 -29.93 12.02 22.87
N GLU A 74 -30.98 12.77 23.09
CA GLU A 74 -31.83 13.32 22.04
C GLU A 74 -31.28 14.64 21.52
N ILE A 75 -31.53 14.95 20.25
CA ILE A 75 -31.18 16.24 19.64
C ILE A 75 -32.44 16.86 19.10
N TYR A 76 -32.71 18.11 19.47
CA TYR A 76 -33.78 18.92 18.92
C TYR A 76 -33.22 20.00 17.98
N PHE A 77 -33.65 19.95 16.74
CA PHE A 77 -33.35 20.95 15.70
C PHE A 77 -34.48 21.96 15.63
N GLU A 78 -34.26 23.16 16.19
CA GLU A 78 -35.29 24.18 16.37
C GLU A 78 -35.89 24.64 15.03
N LYS A 79 -35.05 24.95 14.03
CA LYS A 79 -35.49 25.47 12.73
C LYS A 79 -36.36 24.45 11.95
N GLU A 80 -35.94 23.22 11.96
CA GLU A 80 -36.60 22.12 11.28
C GLU A 80 -37.74 21.51 12.08
N ASN A 81 -37.83 21.82 13.37
CA ASN A 81 -38.79 21.25 14.35
C ASN A 81 -38.76 19.71 14.34
N ILE A 82 -37.54 19.16 14.50
CA ILE A 82 -37.27 17.71 14.47
C ILE A 82 -36.56 17.27 15.72
N TYR A 83 -37.07 16.22 16.36
CA TYR A 83 -36.41 15.44 17.41
C TYR A 83 -35.79 14.19 16.82
N THR A 84 -34.59 13.80 17.27
CA THR A 84 -33.86 12.65 16.68
C THR A 84 -34.50 11.29 17.03
N PHE A 85 -35.33 11.21 18.06
CA PHE A 85 -36.04 9.99 18.43
C PHE A 85 -37.39 9.84 17.74
N ASP A 86 -37.90 10.89 17.14
CA ASP A 86 -39.14 10.85 16.38
C ASP A 86 -39.00 10.18 15.00
N SER A 87 -40.11 9.81 14.39
CA SER A 87 -40.14 9.27 13.01
C SER A 87 -39.52 10.25 11.98
N LYS A 88 -39.66 11.55 12.17
CA LYS A 88 -39.02 12.58 11.36
C LYS A 88 -37.49 12.56 11.55
N GLY A 89 -37.00 12.28 12.76
CA GLY A 89 -35.60 12.12 13.07
C GLY A 89 -35.01 10.90 12.37
N GLU A 90 -35.69 9.78 12.32
CA GLU A 90 -35.26 8.59 11.57
C GLU A 90 -35.13 8.89 10.06
N LEU A 91 -36.13 9.60 9.50
CA LEU A 91 -36.06 10.03 8.10
C LEU A 91 -34.87 10.95 7.86
N LEU A 92 -34.62 11.91 8.76
CA LEU A 92 -33.47 12.81 8.69
C LEU A 92 -32.16 12.05 8.71
N ILE A 93 -31.97 11.09 9.62
CA ILE A 93 -30.77 10.25 9.72
C ILE A 93 -30.59 9.42 8.43
N THR A 94 -31.66 8.92 7.84
CA THR A 94 -31.61 8.17 6.58
C THR A 94 -31.19 9.04 5.42
N ILE A 95 -31.74 10.25 5.30
CA ILE A 95 -31.33 11.23 4.27
C ILE A 95 -29.85 11.64 4.46
N MET A 96 -29.46 11.94 5.69
CA MET A 96 -28.05 12.28 6.00
C MET A 96 -27.11 11.12 5.66
N SER A 97 -27.52 9.87 5.88
CA SER A 97 -26.73 8.69 5.53
C SER A 97 -26.50 8.61 4.01
N SER A 98 -27.57 8.81 3.23
CA SER A 98 -27.48 8.80 1.76
C SER A 98 -26.61 9.93 1.22
N LEU A 99 -26.74 11.13 1.79
CA LEU A 99 -25.91 12.29 1.41
C LEU A 99 -24.43 12.06 1.78
N ALA A 100 -24.14 11.49 2.95
CA ALA A 100 -22.77 11.18 3.38
C ALA A 100 -22.11 10.14 2.47
N GLN A 101 -22.86 9.13 2.03
CA GLN A 101 -22.38 8.15 1.06
C GLN A 101 -22.06 8.80 -0.29
N GLU A 102 -22.95 9.66 -0.79
CA GLU A 102 -22.74 10.34 -2.08
C GLU A 102 -21.59 11.34 -2.03
N GLU A 103 -21.42 12.06 -0.92
CA GLU A 103 -20.26 12.93 -0.70
C GLU A 103 -18.95 12.13 -0.71
N SER A 104 -18.91 11.01 0.01
CA SER A 104 -17.75 10.12 0.04
C SER A 104 -17.41 9.54 -1.33
N ARG A 105 -18.46 9.15 -2.10
CA ARG A 105 -18.32 8.68 -3.48
C ARG A 105 -17.75 9.77 -4.38
N SER A 106 -18.30 10.97 -4.35
CA SER A 106 -17.86 12.11 -5.16
C SER A 106 -16.42 12.48 -4.88
N ILE A 107 -15.99 12.49 -3.60
CA ILE A 107 -14.59 12.73 -3.22
C ILE A 107 -13.68 11.64 -3.81
N SER A 108 -14.07 10.37 -3.70
CA SER A 108 -13.30 9.24 -4.25
C SER A 108 -13.15 9.32 -5.78
N GLU A 109 -14.24 9.64 -6.49
CA GLU A 109 -14.25 9.81 -7.94
C GLU A 109 -13.36 10.98 -8.37
N ASN A 110 -13.44 12.12 -7.69
CA ASN A 110 -12.62 13.30 -7.97
C ASN A 110 -11.12 13.03 -7.75
N VAL A 111 -10.75 12.34 -6.67
CA VAL A 111 -9.36 11.93 -6.40
C VAL A 111 -8.86 10.98 -7.49
N THR A 112 -9.68 9.99 -7.86
CA THR A 112 -9.34 9.02 -8.91
C THR A 112 -9.18 9.72 -10.27
N TRP A 113 -10.08 10.63 -10.61
CA TRP A 113 -9.98 11.43 -11.84
C TRP A 113 -8.70 12.28 -11.86
N GLY A 114 -8.40 12.98 -10.75
CA GLY A 114 -7.19 13.79 -10.63
C GLY A 114 -5.90 12.95 -10.73
N GLN A 115 -5.92 11.71 -10.21
CA GLN A 115 -4.79 10.78 -10.38
C GLN A 115 -4.64 10.33 -11.84
N ARG A 116 -5.74 9.92 -12.49
CA ARG A 116 -5.74 9.50 -13.90
C ARG A 116 -5.26 10.61 -14.82
N LYS A 117 -5.69 11.85 -14.57
CA LYS A 117 -5.22 13.01 -15.33
C LYS A 117 -3.71 13.24 -15.16
N ARG A 118 -3.19 13.13 -13.94
CA ARG A 118 -1.73 13.21 -13.71
C ARG A 118 -0.98 12.09 -14.44
N PHE A 119 -1.54 10.89 -14.48
CA PHE A 119 -0.93 9.76 -15.17
C PHE A 119 -0.94 9.96 -16.70
N SER A 120 -2.04 10.47 -17.27
CA SER A 120 -2.09 10.82 -18.69
C SER A 120 -1.13 11.97 -19.06
N ASP A 121 -0.85 12.86 -18.11
CA ASP A 121 0.15 13.95 -18.29
C ASP A 121 1.61 13.45 -18.06
N GLY A 122 1.83 12.14 -17.85
CA GLY A 122 3.15 11.56 -17.62
C GLY A 122 3.79 11.94 -16.28
N LYS A 123 3.03 12.51 -15.34
CA LYS A 123 3.55 12.93 -14.04
C LYS A 123 3.74 11.73 -13.12
N VAL A 124 5.00 11.30 -12.99
CA VAL A 124 5.38 10.18 -12.15
C VAL A 124 5.45 10.61 -10.68
N SER A 125 4.89 9.78 -9.80
CA SER A 125 5.03 9.92 -8.35
C SER A 125 5.80 8.75 -7.77
N MET A 126 6.81 9.03 -6.93
CA MET A 126 7.59 8.01 -6.22
C MET A 126 7.30 8.00 -4.73
N PRO A 127 7.12 6.82 -4.12
CA PRO A 127 6.99 6.67 -2.67
C PRO A 127 8.38 6.61 -2.01
N TYR A 128 9.10 7.73 -1.94
CA TYR A 128 10.50 7.80 -1.48
C TYR A 128 10.78 7.12 -0.12
N LYS A 129 9.80 7.05 0.76
CA LYS A 129 9.99 6.55 2.15
C LYS A 129 10.57 5.13 2.24
N HIS A 130 10.31 4.28 1.25
CA HIS A 130 10.74 2.87 1.24
C HIS A 130 11.20 2.44 -0.16
N PHE A 131 11.65 3.41 -0.96
CA PHE A 131 12.11 3.18 -2.32
C PHE A 131 13.62 3.37 -2.36
N LEU A 132 14.35 2.27 -2.40
CA LEU A 132 15.82 2.26 -2.36
C LEU A 132 16.40 2.89 -3.61
N GLY A 133 17.44 3.71 -3.46
CA GLY A 133 18.22 4.27 -4.55
C GLY A 133 17.75 5.64 -5.04
N TYR A 134 16.60 6.14 -4.59
CA TYR A 134 16.10 7.45 -4.99
C TYR A 134 15.65 8.29 -3.80
N GLU A 135 15.94 9.57 -3.86
CA GLU A 135 15.46 10.59 -2.94
C GLU A 135 14.74 11.73 -3.68
N ARG A 136 13.98 12.52 -2.94
CA ARG A 136 13.25 13.63 -3.51
C ARG A 136 14.16 14.83 -3.68
N GLY A 137 14.44 15.23 -4.93
CA GLY A 137 15.17 16.45 -5.25
C GLY A 137 14.41 17.72 -4.89
N LYS A 138 15.11 18.85 -4.91
CA LYS A 138 14.57 20.19 -4.55
C LYS A 138 13.36 20.57 -5.41
N ASP A 139 13.35 20.18 -6.67
CA ASP A 139 12.27 20.45 -7.63
C ASP A 139 11.19 19.37 -7.64
N GLY A 140 11.26 18.41 -6.70
CA GLY A 140 10.34 17.29 -6.64
C GLY A 140 10.62 16.16 -7.64
N VAL A 141 11.66 16.32 -8.47
CA VAL A 141 12.14 15.29 -9.39
C VAL A 141 12.97 14.26 -8.62
N PRO A 142 12.89 12.96 -8.95
CA PRO A 142 13.72 11.93 -8.32
C PRO A 142 15.20 12.15 -8.60
N VAL A 143 16.04 12.09 -7.56
CA VAL A 143 17.48 12.15 -7.64
C VAL A 143 18.06 10.83 -7.11
N ILE A 144 19.14 10.35 -7.72
CA ILE A 144 19.80 9.12 -7.31
C ILE A 144 20.56 9.36 -5.99
N ASN A 145 20.28 8.51 -5.00
CA ASN A 145 21.10 8.36 -3.80
C ASN A 145 22.17 7.29 -4.08
N GLU A 146 23.42 7.70 -4.32
CA GLU A 146 24.47 6.77 -4.77
C GLU A 146 24.75 5.64 -3.79
N ASN A 147 24.71 5.88 -2.48
CA ASN A 147 24.93 4.83 -1.48
C ASN A 147 23.88 3.71 -1.59
N GLU A 148 22.63 4.08 -1.80
CA GLU A 148 21.54 3.13 -1.97
C GLU A 148 21.51 2.52 -3.38
N ALA A 149 21.89 3.30 -4.39
CA ALA A 149 21.98 2.85 -5.78
C ALA A 149 23.05 1.76 -5.97
N GLU A 150 24.16 1.83 -5.25
CA GLU A 150 25.16 0.76 -5.23
C GLU A 150 24.57 -0.57 -4.74
N VAL A 151 23.69 -0.54 -3.73
CA VAL A 151 23.00 -1.74 -3.26
C VAL A 151 22.08 -2.31 -4.34
N VAL A 152 21.36 -1.45 -5.05
CA VAL A 152 20.51 -1.88 -6.18
C VAL A 152 21.34 -2.54 -7.28
N ARG A 153 22.44 -1.88 -7.71
CA ARG A 153 23.38 -2.43 -8.71
C ARG A 153 23.96 -3.77 -8.25
N LEU A 154 24.30 -3.89 -6.96
CA LEU A 154 24.80 -5.14 -6.38
C LEU A 154 23.77 -6.27 -6.46
N ILE A 155 22.49 -5.98 -6.18
CA ILE A 155 21.39 -6.97 -6.29
C ILE A 155 21.25 -7.46 -7.73
N TYR A 156 21.25 -6.57 -8.72
CA TYR A 156 21.19 -6.90 -10.15
C TYR A 156 22.39 -7.76 -10.57
N LYS A 157 23.61 -7.35 -10.20
CA LYS A 157 24.85 -8.08 -10.46
C LYS A 157 24.81 -9.51 -9.89
N MET A 158 24.40 -9.65 -8.63
CA MET A 158 24.29 -10.96 -7.99
C MET A 158 23.26 -11.86 -8.67
N PHE A 159 22.15 -11.29 -9.13
CA PHE A 159 21.12 -12.05 -9.84
C PHE A 159 21.59 -12.54 -11.20
N LEU A 160 22.27 -11.70 -11.98
CA LEU A 160 22.88 -12.06 -13.27
C LEU A 160 24.02 -13.07 -13.11
N GLN A 161 24.72 -13.07 -11.96
CA GLN A 161 25.69 -14.11 -11.60
C GLN A 161 25.05 -15.47 -11.26
N GLY A 162 23.70 -15.58 -11.31
CA GLY A 162 22.97 -16.83 -11.09
C GLY A 162 22.50 -17.06 -9.66
N LYS A 163 22.70 -16.10 -8.72
CA LYS A 163 22.16 -16.25 -7.36
C LYS A 163 20.65 -16.24 -7.35
N THR A 164 20.06 -17.01 -6.42
CA THR A 164 18.61 -16.95 -6.17
C THR A 164 18.25 -15.76 -5.28
N GLY A 165 16.98 -15.36 -5.28
CA GLY A 165 16.52 -14.29 -4.38
C GLY A 165 16.86 -14.56 -2.90
N ASN A 166 16.73 -15.81 -2.44
CA ASN A 166 17.14 -16.19 -1.07
C ASN A 166 18.66 -16.13 -0.86
N GLY A 167 19.45 -16.47 -1.90
CA GLY A 167 20.90 -16.35 -1.86
C GLY A 167 21.37 -14.92 -1.78
N ILE A 168 20.69 -14.01 -2.49
CA ILE A 168 20.93 -12.56 -2.42
C ILE A 168 20.59 -12.03 -1.02
N CYS A 169 19.42 -12.40 -0.46
CA CYS A 169 19.05 -12.00 0.90
C CYS A 169 20.14 -12.38 1.92
N LYS A 170 20.59 -13.63 1.92
CA LYS A 170 21.65 -14.10 2.84
C LYS A 170 22.95 -13.32 2.70
N GLN A 171 23.30 -12.95 1.47
CA GLN A 171 24.50 -12.16 1.21
C GLN A 171 24.36 -10.73 1.73
N LEU A 172 23.23 -10.06 1.45
CA LEU A 172 22.96 -8.71 1.95
C LEU A 172 22.91 -8.67 3.49
N ASP A 173 22.30 -9.70 4.12
CA ASP A 173 22.27 -9.87 5.57
C ASP A 173 23.69 -10.03 6.15
N SER A 174 24.56 -10.83 5.48
CA SER A 174 25.95 -11.04 5.92
C SER A 174 26.83 -9.78 5.79
N MET A 175 26.45 -8.88 4.88
CA MET A 175 27.10 -7.57 4.69
C MET A 175 26.52 -6.48 5.59
N ASN A 176 25.53 -6.82 6.45
CA ASN A 176 24.80 -5.90 7.32
C ASN A 176 24.15 -4.72 6.58
N ILE A 177 23.73 -4.91 5.34
CA ILE A 177 23.06 -3.88 4.54
C ILE A 177 21.59 -3.82 4.98
N PRO A 178 21.09 -2.66 5.43
CA PRO A 178 19.70 -2.51 5.86
C PRO A 178 18.73 -2.61 4.68
N THR A 179 17.51 -3.10 4.94
CA THR A 179 16.44 -3.12 3.94
C THR A 179 15.90 -1.71 3.69
N PRO A 180 15.13 -1.47 2.60
CA PRO A 180 14.49 -0.17 2.35
C PRO A 180 13.59 0.33 3.49
N SER A 181 13.11 -0.56 4.35
CA SER A 181 12.32 -0.23 5.55
C SER A 181 13.15 -0.15 6.84
N GLY A 182 14.48 -0.17 6.75
CA GLY A 182 15.39 -0.08 7.91
C GLY A 182 15.51 -1.37 8.73
N LYS A 183 14.98 -2.50 8.25
CA LYS A 183 15.10 -3.80 8.93
C LYS A 183 16.43 -4.47 8.60
N SER A 184 16.93 -5.28 9.53
CA SER A 184 18.20 -6.01 9.39
C SER A 184 18.12 -7.26 8.50
N LYS A 185 16.90 -7.80 8.27
CA LYS A 185 16.72 -9.04 7.50
C LYS A 185 16.00 -8.77 6.18
N TRP A 186 16.65 -9.19 5.09
CA TRP A 186 16.10 -9.12 3.76
C TRP A 186 15.08 -10.25 3.49
N ASN A 187 14.08 -9.95 2.70
CA ASN A 187 13.06 -10.90 2.26
C ASN A 187 13.16 -11.09 0.74
N ARG A 188 12.94 -12.34 0.28
CA ARG A 188 12.93 -12.67 -1.14
C ARG A 188 11.95 -11.80 -1.93
N SER A 189 10.77 -11.51 -1.39
CA SER A 189 9.78 -10.67 -2.07
C SER A 189 10.29 -9.25 -2.31
N THR A 190 11.05 -8.68 -1.37
CA THR A 190 11.66 -7.36 -1.53
C THR A 190 12.72 -7.36 -2.63
N VAL A 191 13.61 -8.36 -2.65
CA VAL A 191 14.61 -8.51 -3.70
C VAL A 191 13.96 -8.68 -5.08
N MET A 192 12.94 -9.54 -5.19
CA MET A 192 12.22 -9.73 -6.45
C MET A 192 11.45 -8.48 -6.89
N SER A 193 10.89 -7.74 -5.96
CA SER A 193 10.23 -6.46 -6.25
C SER A 193 11.23 -5.41 -6.79
N ILE A 194 12.46 -5.37 -6.27
CA ILE A 194 13.52 -4.50 -6.79
C ILE A 194 13.92 -4.92 -8.21
N LEU A 195 14.14 -6.22 -8.45
CA LEU A 195 14.55 -6.74 -9.75
C LEU A 195 13.48 -6.55 -10.86
N GLN A 196 12.20 -6.48 -10.51
CA GLN A 196 11.08 -6.36 -11.46
C GLN A 196 10.56 -4.94 -11.62
N ASN A 197 11.12 -3.96 -10.90
CA ASN A 197 10.59 -2.61 -10.93
C ASN A 197 11.25 -1.79 -12.04
N GLU A 198 10.47 -1.46 -13.07
CA GLU A 198 10.90 -0.66 -14.22
C GLU A 198 11.46 0.72 -13.86
N LYS A 199 11.13 1.23 -12.68
CA LYS A 199 11.64 2.51 -12.23
C LYS A 199 13.15 2.55 -12.08
N TYR A 200 13.80 1.39 -11.89
CA TYR A 200 15.26 1.35 -11.80
C TYR A 200 15.97 1.55 -13.13
N LYS A 201 15.27 1.32 -14.27
CA LYS A 201 15.79 1.68 -15.59
C LYS A 201 15.37 3.08 -16.07
N GLY A 202 14.70 3.88 -15.23
CA GLY A 202 14.27 5.24 -15.55
C GLY A 202 12.83 5.37 -16.03
N ASP A 203 12.13 4.27 -16.26
CA ASP A 203 10.76 4.26 -16.75
C ASP A 203 9.74 4.20 -15.61
N ALA A 204 8.48 4.44 -15.94
CA ALA A 204 7.40 4.30 -14.98
C ALA A 204 6.13 3.75 -15.62
N LEU A 205 5.67 2.59 -15.13
CA LEU A 205 4.34 2.09 -15.42
C LEU A 205 3.36 2.60 -14.36
N LEU A 206 2.45 3.44 -14.80
CA LEU A 206 1.44 4.08 -13.96
C LEU A 206 0.13 3.30 -14.00
N GLN A 207 -0.66 3.41 -12.93
CA GLN A 207 -1.95 2.73 -12.79
C GLN A 207 -1.87 1.18 -12.77
N LYS A 208 -0.81 0.64 -12.15
CA LYS A 208 -0.65 -0.82 -11.92
C LYS A 208 -1.77 -1.43 -11.07
N LYS A 209 -2.41 -0.61 -10.21
CA LYS A 209 -3.53 -1.00 -9.36
C LYS A 209 -4.60 0.09 -9.39
N PHE A 210 -5.84 -0.30 -9.15
CA PHE A 210 -6.96 0.62 -8.99
C PHE A 210 -7.89 0.15 -7.87
N THR A 211 -8.64 1.09 -7.31
CA THR A 211 -9.65 0.78 -6.29
C THR A 211 -10.94 0.38 -6.99
N THR A 212 -11.46 -0.80 -6.70
CA THR A 212 -12.68 -1.35 -7.30
C THR A 212 -13.94 -0.82 -6.64
N ASP A 213 -13.88 -0.56 -5.34
CA ASP A 213 -15.01 -0.12 -4.55
C ASP A 213 -14.59 0.96 -3.55
N PHE A 214 -15.28 2.10 -3.58
CA PHE A 214 -14.96 3.25 -2.73
C PHE A 214 -15.29 3.02 -1.25
N LEU A 215 -16.27 2.14 -0.94
CA LEU A 215 -16.68 1.82 0.44
C LEU A 215 -15.65 0.93 1.14
N THR A 216 -15.24 -0.15 0.48
CA THR A 216 -14.32 -1.13 1.06
C THR A 216 -12.85 -0.79 0.77
N GLN A 217 -12.58 0.18 -0.10
CA GLN A 217 -11.24 0.60 -0.56
C GLN A 217 -10.37 -0.57 -1.05
N LYS A 218 -11.00 -1.65 -1.53
CA LYS A 218 -10.30 -2.79 -2.08
C LYS A 218 -9.56 -2.42 -3.35
N GLN A 219 -8.25 -2.72 -3.36
CA GLN A 219 -7.41 -2.54 -4.53
C GLN A 219 -7.29 -3.85 -5.32
N LYS A 220 -7.41 -3.75 -6.64
CA LYS A 220 -7.13 -4.83 -7.60
C LYS A 220 -5.91 -4.46 -8.46
N VAL A 221 -5.15 -5.47 -8.88
CA VAL A 221 -4.14 -5.31 -9.93
C VAL A 221 -4.86 -5.02 -11.23
N ASN A 222 -4.38 -4.03 -11.98
CA ASN A 222 -4.94 -3.68 -13.27
C ASN A 222 -4.46 -4.67 -14.33
N GLU A 223 -5.36 -5.47 -14.84
CA GLU A 223 -5.12 -6.47 -15.88
C GLU A 223 -5.62 -5.97 -17.26
N GLY A 224 -5.94 -4.67 -17.37
CA GLY A 224 -6.47 -4.03 -18.59
C GLY A 224 -7.86 -3.43 -18.42
N GLU A 225 -8.46 -3.49 -17.21
CA GLU A 225 -9.80 -2.93 -16.96
C GLU A 225 -9.81 -1.40 -17.01
N VAL A 226 -8.67 -0.77 -16.67
CA VAL A 226 -8.48 0.67 -16.76
C VAL A 226 -7.21 1.00 -17.51
N PRO A 227 -7.11 2.15 -18.21
CA PRO A 227 -5.92 2.52 -18.96
C PRO A 227 -4.67 2.51 -18.10
N GLN A 228 -3.59 1.92 -18.59
CA GLN A 228 -2.25 2.02 -18.02
C GLN A 228 -1.41 2.97 -18.86
N TYR A 229 -0.52 3.69 -18.22
CA TYR A 229 0.36 4.66 -18.89
C TYR A 229 1.80 4.26 -18.64
N TYR A 230 2.56 4.09 -19.69
CA TYR A 230 3.99 3.84 -19.64
C TYR A 230 4.72 5.13 -20.00
N VAL A 231 5.62 5.57 -19.17
CA VAL A 231 6.43 6.78 -19.36
C VAL A 231 7.88 6.36 -19.41
N GLU A 232 8.49 6.52 -20.57
CA GLU A 232 9.91 6.26 -20.80
C GLU A 232 10.76 7.43 -20.29
N ASP A 233 11.97 7.15 -19.83
CA ASP A 233 12.96 8.14 -19.39
C ASP A 233 12.41 9.21 -18.43
N SER A 234 11.51 8.81 -17.53
CA SER A 234 10.84 9.74 -16.63
C SER A 234 11.75 10.29 -15.53
N HIS A 235 12.89 9.64 -15.27
CA HIS A 235 13.86 10.00 -14.25
C HIS A 235 15.22 9.31 -14.51
N PRO A 236 16.32 9.77 -13.87
CA PRO A 236 17.64 9.16 -14.04
C PRO A 236 17.65 7.67 -13.72
N ALA A 237 18.18 6.84 -14.61
CA ALA A 237 18.28 5.39 -14.44
C ALA A 237 19.42 4.99 -13.51
N ILE A 238 19.19 4.03 -12.60
CA ILE A 238 20.23 3.39 -11.77
C ILE A 238 20.81 2.18 -12.52
N ILE A 239 19.97 1.46 -13.25
CA ILE A 239 20.30 0.26 -14.03
C ILE A 239 20.10 0.60 -15.50
N ASN A 240 21.02 0.18 -16.36
CA ASN A 240 20.86 0.34 -17.81
C ASN A 240 19.80 -0.63 -18.36
N ASP A 241 19.21 -0.31 -19.51
CA ASP A 241 18.14 -1.10 -20.15
C ASP A 241 18.58 -2.54 -20.41
N ILE A 242 19.83 -2.74 -20.86
CA ILE A 242 20.35 -4.07 -21.22
C ILE A 242 20.35 -4.98 -20.00
N ASP A 243 20.90 -4.51 -18.86
CA ASP A 243 20.95 -5.30 -17.64
C ASP A 243 19.54 -5.55 -17.07
N PHE A 244 18.64 -4.57 -17.16
CA PHE A 244 17.25 -4.74 -16.75
C PHE A 244 16.56 -5.83 -17.58
N ASP A 245 16.64 -5.76 -18.90
CA ASP A 245 16.03 -6.70 -19.82
C ASP A 245 16.61 -8.12 -19.65
N MET A 246 17.91 -8.24 -19.46
CA MET A 246 18.57 -9.51 -19.14
C MET A 246 18.01 -10.12 -17.85
N VAL A 247 17.77 -9.31 -16.82
CA VAL A 247 17.18 -9.75 -15.56
C VAL A 247 15.73 -10.21 -15.77
N GLN A 248 14.91 -9.46 -16.53
CA GLN A 248 13.53 -9.87 -16.83
C GLN A 248 13.50 -11.20 -17.60
N ALA A 249 14.32 -11.35 -18.62
CA ALA A 249 14.43 -12.60 -19.40
C ALA A 249 14.82 -13.78 -18.49
N GLU A 250 15.77 -13.57 -17.58
CA GLU A 250 16.20 -14.61 -16.63
C GLU A 250 15.10 -14.95 -15.60
N ILE A 251 14.31 -13.97 -15.15
CA ILE A 251 13.15 -14.21 -14.26
C ILE A 251 12.13 -15.10 -14.97
N VAL A 252 11.74 -14.74 -16.19
CA VAL A 252 10.80 -15.53 -17.01
C VAL A 252 11.34 -16.94 -17.25
N ARG A 253 12.62 -17.06 -17.63
CA ARG A 253 13.27 -18.36 -17.84
C ARG A 253 13.19 -19.24 -16.59
N ARG A 254 13.49 -18.68 -15.40
CA ARG A 254 13.40 -19.44 -14.13
C ARG A 254 11.97 -19.82 -13.77
N GLN A 255 10.99 -19.00 -14.11
CA GLN A 255 9.56 -19.31 -13.88
C GLN A 255 9.08 -20.46 -14.76
N VAL A 256 9.38 -20.43 -16.06
CA VAL A 256 8.99 -21.48 -17.02
C VAL A 256 9.60 -22.83 -16.66
N LEU A 257 10.83 -22.82 -16.17
CA LEU A 257 11.57 -24.04 -15.83
C LEU A 257 11.18 -24.62 -14.47
N GLY A 258 10.38 -23.90 -13.67
CA GLY A 258 9.87 -24.38 -12.38
C GLY A 258 10.93 -24.59 -11.28
N TYR A 259 12.21 -24.31 -11.56
CA TYR A 259 13.32 -24.56 -10.65
C TYR A 259 14.16 -23.32 -10.41
N SER A 260 14.49 -23.03 -9.15
CA SER A 260 15.47 -22.02 -8.76
C SER A 260 16.64 -22.74 -8.05
N TYR A 261 17.74 -22.89 -8.75
CA TYR A 261 18.97 -23.45 -8.14
C TYR A 261 19.72 -22.37 -7.37
N SER A 262 20.06 -22.67 -6.12
CA SER A 262 20.83 -21.77 -5.25
C SER A 262 22.35 -22.01 -5.35
N GLY A 263 22.85 -22.49 -6.49
CA GLY A 263 24.26 -22.82 -6.68
C GLY A 263 25.10 -21.58 -6.95
N THR A 264 26.25 -21.46 -6.26
CA THR A 264 27.31 -20.48 -6.55
C THR A 264 28.17 -20.86 -7.77
N SER A 265 27.86 -21.95 -8.45
CA SER A 265 28.57 -22.42 -9.62
C SER A 265 28.24 -21.57 -10.85
N ILE A 266 29.27 -21.23 -11.63
CA ILE A 266 29.14 -20.54 -12.93
C ILE A 266 28.18 -21.29 -13.88
N PHE A 267 28.05 -22.61 -13.71
CA PHE A 267 27.20 -23.50 -14.52
C PHE A 267 25.81 -23.70 -13.94
N ALA A 268 25.51 -23.15 -12.76
CA ALA A 268 24.20 -23.31 -12.15
C ALA A 268 23.08 -22.79 -13.07
N SER A 269 22.13 -23.66 -13.37
CA SER A 269 21.00 -23.41 -14.29
C SER A 269 21.37 -22.98 -15.72
N LYS A 270 22.59 -23.24 -16.18
CA LYS A 270 23.03 -22.93 -17.56
C LYS A 270 23.26 -24.18 -18.42
N LEU A 271 23.53 -25.32 -17.78
CA LEU A 271 23.71 -26.58 -18.51
C LEU A 271 22.42 -27.39 -18.51
N ILE A 272 21.96 -27.74 -19.70
CA ILE A 272 20.76 -28.56 -19.94
C ILE A 272 21.22 -29.95 -20.38
N CYS A 273 20.60 -30.96 -19.81
CA CYS A 273 20.83 -32.33 -20.25
C CYS A 273 20.18 -32.57 -21.61
N GLY A 274 20.95 -33.08 -22.58
CA GLY A 274 20.45 -33.38 -23.93
C GLY A 274 19.42 -34.52 -23.95
N ASP A 275 19.45 -35.42 -22.98
CA ASP A 275 18.59 -36.61 -22.95
C ASP A 275 17.23 -36.32 -22.29
N CYS A 276 17.23 -35.57 -21.18
CA CYS A 276 16.01 -35.36 -20.39
C CYS A 276 15.52 -33.88 -20.35
N GLY A 277 16.26 -32.95 -20.96
CA GLY A 277 15.93 -31.51 -20.94
C GLY A 277 16.05 -30.84 -19.55
N GLY A 278 16.43 -31.58 -18.52
CA GLY A 278 16.62 -31.10 -17.16
C GLY A 278 17.96 -30.40 -16.97
N PHE A 279 18.04 -29.52 -15.95
CA PHE A 279 19.32 -28.87 -15.64
C PHE A 279 20.27 -29.78 -14.88
N TYR A 280 21.57 -29.55 -15.11
CA TYR A 280 22.61 -30.10 -14.26
C TYR A 280 22.67 -29.35 -12.93
N GLY A 281 22.43 -30.06 -11.84
CA GLY A 281 22.64 -29.59 -10.47
C GLY A 281 24.03 -29.99 -9.94
N GLN A 282 24.64 -29.11 -9.15
CA GLN A 282 25.90 -29.42 -8.46
C GLN A 282 25.62 -30.27 -7.24
N LYS A 283 26.24 -31.46 -7.17
CA LYS A 283 26.22 -32.35 -6.01
C LYS A 283 27.63 -32.54 -5.48
N VAL A 284 27.79 -32.36 -4.18
CA VAL A 284 29.08 -32.61 -3.51
C VAL A 284 29.05 -34.01 -2.94
N TRP A 285 29.99 -34.86 -3.38
CA TRP A 285 30.23 -36.16 -2.84
C TRP A 285 31.41 -36.11 -1.87
N HIS A 286 31.36 -36.87 -0.78
CA HIS A 286 32.34 -36.85 0.28
C HIS A 286 32.56 -35.45 0.86
N SER A 287 31.48 -34.81 1.31
CA SER A 287 31.52 -33.40 1.79
C SER A 287 32.43 -33.20 3.02
N ASN A 288 32.68 -34.26 3.79
CA ASN A 288 33.44 -34.24 5.05
C ASN A 288 34.82 -34.95 4.94
N ASP A 289 35.27 -35.29 3.74
CA ASP A 289 36.49 -36.08 3.52
C ASP A 289 37.47 -35.36 2.59
N ALA A 290 38.76 -35.77 2.66
CA ALA A 290 39.81 -35.30 1.77
C ALA A 290 39.55 -35.57 0.28
N TYR A 291 38.65 -36.53 -0.01
CA TYR A 291 38.20 -36.89 -1.36
C TYR A 291 36.96 -36.14 -1.86
N ARG A 292 36.71 -34.96 -1.34
CA ARG A 292 35.61 -34.12 -1.76
C ARG A 292 35.59 -33.91 -3.27
N LYS A 293 34.55 -34.40 -3.94
CA LYS A 293 34.32 -34.23 -5.39
C LYS A 293 33.04 -33.43 -5.63
N VAL A 294 33.11 -32.49 -6.55
CA VAL A 294 31.94 -31.73 -7.04
C VAL A 294 31.56 -32.33 -8.39
N ILE A 295 30.35 -32.86 -8.49
CA ILE A 295 29.82 -33.49 -9.69
C ILE A 295 28.61 -32.72 -10.15
N LEU A 296 28.47 -32.50 -11.46
CA LEU A 296 27.26 -31.97 -12.08
C LEU A 296 26.40 -33.17 -12.52
N LEU A 297 25.18 -33.24 -11.97
CA LEU A 297 24.24 -34.33 -12.28
C LEU A 297 22.90 -33.75 -12.71
N SER A 298 22.29 -34.33 -13.73
CA SER A 298 20.90 -34.06 -14.09
C SER A 298 19.98 -34.64 -13.01
N LEU A 299 18.93 -33.94 -12.63
CA LEU A 299 18.04 -34.33 -11.53
C LEU A 299 17.35 -35.67 -11.75
N ILE A 300 17.00 -36.02 -12.99
CA ILE A 300 16.35 -37.29 -13.33
C ILE A 300 17.34 -38.43 -13.22
N HIS A 301 18.59 -38.23 -13.62
CA HIS A 301 19.63 -39.28 -13.58
C HIS A 301 20.18 -39.53 -12.15
N ILE A 302 19.79 -38.73 -11.15
CA ILE A 302 20.14 -38.98 -9.75
C ILE A 302 19.24 -40.05 -9.12
N SER A 303 18.04 -40.25 -9.62
CA SER A 303 17.06 -41.20 -9.07
C SER A 303 17.19 -42.62 -9.63
N GLU A 304 17.91 -42.82 -10.72
CA GLU A 304 18.22 -44.15 -11.23
C GLU A 304 19.50 -44.68 -10.58
N PRO A 305 19.43 -45.78 -9.79
CA PRO A 305 20.63 -46.43 -9.29
C PRO A 305 21.35 -47.06 -10.48
N THR A 306 22.36 -46.38 -11.00
CA THR A 306 23.28 -47.00 -11.97
C THR A 306 23.95 -48.16 -11.26
N ARG A 307 23.43 -49.35 -11.41
CA ARG A 307 24.15 -50.60 -11.11
C ARG A 307 25.32 -50.67 -12.07
N LEU A 308 26.47 -50.20 -11.63
CA LEU A 308 27.74 -50.59 -12.23
C LEU A 308 27.87 -52.09 -11.99
N ARG A 309 27.53 -52.93 -13.00
CA ARG A 309 28.02 -54.28 -13.05
C ARG A 309 29.53 -54.22 -13.21
N ARG A 310 30.24 -54.81 -12.26
CA ARG A 310 31.64 -55.24 -12.41
C ARG A 310 31.75 -56.26 -13.52
#